data_d7cb7fd85ddbd92ec8e35f30e782865f
#
_entry.id   d7cb7fd85ddbd92ec8e35f30e782865f
#
_cell.length_a   1.000
_cell.length_b   1.000
_cell.length_c   1.000
_cell.angle_alpha   90.00
_cell.angle_beta   90.00
_cell.angle_gamma   90.00
#
_symmetry.space_group_name_H-M   'P 1'
#
loop_
_entity.id
_entity.type
_entity.pdbx_description
1 polymer ?
#
loop_
_entity_poly.entity_id
_entity_poly.type
_entity_poly.pdbx_seq_one_letter_code
_entity_poly.pdbx_strand_id
1 'polypeptide(L)'
;SWTLEQLAAEGFSLRIIEALRCVTKLSPDEPYDKFIARIKHNPLAVAVKPNDLTDNMDIRRLPYLSDKDVKRLKKYLKAYKQLTGTPTYSVYACRQEYPNAFLPWSEEDDATLEKMWAEGADAETIATHFKRKPRAITTRLKRLGLVRK
;
A
#
# COMPACT_ATOMS: atom_id res chain seq x y z
N SER A 1 34.66 0.31 0.73
CA SER A 1 33.40 1.04 0.43
C SER A 1 33.64 2.53 0.63
N TRP A 2 33.02 3.36 -0.18
CA TRP A 2 33.13 4.82 -0.10
C TRP A 2 32.47 5.35 1.17
N THR A 3 33.10 6.32 1.83
CA THR A 3 32.50 7.05 2.94
C THR A 3 31.76 8.29 2.42
N LEU A 4 30.85 8.86 3.24
CA LEU A 4 30.12 10.09 2.87
C LEU A 4 31.06 11.27 2.66
N GLU A 5 32.16 11.33 3.45
CA GLU A 5 33.20 12.36 3.34
C GLU A 5 33.96 12.25 2.02
N GLN A 6 34.30 11.03 1.60
CA GLN A 6 34.94 10.79 0.32
C GLN A 6 34.03 11.19 -0.86
N LEU A 7 32.73 10.86 -0.78
CA LEU A 7 31.78 11.30 -1.80
C LEU A 7 31.62 12.82 -1.85
N ALA A 8 31.64 13.48 -0.70
CA ALA A 8 31.62 14.94 -0.63
C ALA A 8 32.89 15.55 -1.27
N ALA A 9 34.05 14.96 -1.04
CA ALA A 9 35.32 15.40 -1.62
C ALA A 9 35.35 15.21 -3.16
N GLU A 10 34.67 14.19 -3.71
CA GLU A 10 34.49 13.96 -5.14
C GLU A 10 33.46 14.90 -5.79
N GLY A 11 32.88 15.84 -5.05
CA GLY A 11 32.02 16.88 -5.59
C GLY A 11 30.53 16.52 -5.65
N PHE A 12 30.09 15.43 -4.98
CA PHE A 12 28.66 15.17 -4.86
C PHE A 12 27.98 16.27 -4.01
N SER A 13 26.83 16.74 -4.47
CA SER A 13 26.10 17.81 -3.78
C SER A 13 25.67 17.39 -2.35
N LEU A 14 25.60 18.35 -1.44
CA LEU A 14 25.13 18.12 -0.06
C LEU A 14 23.76 17.43 -0.04
N ARG A 15 22.87 17.77 -0.98
CA ARG A 15 21.56 17.15 -1.11
C ARG A 15 21.65 15.64 -1.34
N ILE A 16 22.60 15.19 -2.15
CA ILE A 16 22.85 13.75 -2.41
C ILE A 16 23.45 13.10 -1.19
N ILE A 17 24.42 13.73 -0.55
CA ILE A 17 25.08 13.22 0.66
C ILE A 17 24.07 13.03 1.80
N GLU A 18 23.16 13.98 2.01
CA GLU A 18 22.08 13.86 3.00
C GLU A 18 21.11 12.73 2.69
N ALA A 19 20.74 12.57 1.42
CA ALA A 19 19.89 11.45 1.01
C ALA A 19 20.56 10.08 1.25
N LEU A 20 21.87 9.96 0.93
CA LEU A 20 22.66 8.76 1.21
C LEU A 20 22.75 8.48 2.71
N ARG A 21 22.94 9.51 3.53
CA ARG A 21 22.90 9.38 5.00
C ARG A 21 21.55 8.84 5.49
N CYS A 22 20.45 9.32 4.88
CA CYS A 22 19.11 8.85 5.24
C CYS A 22 18.88 7.37 4.89
N VAL A 23 19.41 6.87 3.77
CA VAL A 23 19.23 5.47 3.34
C VAL A 23 20.28 4.51 3.90
N THR A 24 21.28 5.03 4.62
CA THR A 24 22.31 4.25 5.32
C THR A 24 21.97 4.13 6.79
N LYS A 25 22.04 2.94 7.38
CA LYS A 25 21.85 2.77 8.83
C LYS A 25 22.94 3.50 9.60
N LEU A 26 22.57 4.18 10.69
CA LEU A 26 23.51 4.89 11.56
C LEU A 26 24.32 3.95 12.46
N SER A 27 23.70 2.81 12.82
CA SER A 27 24.33 1.72 13.56
C SER A 27 23.70 0.38 13.20
N PRO A 28 24.37 -0.76 13.43
CA PRO A 28 23.79 -2.09 13.26
C PRO A 28 22.50 -2.29 14.05
N ASP A 29 22.43 -1.69 15.24
CA ASP A 29 21.31 -1.82 16.19
C ASP A 29 20.21 -0.78 16.00
N GLU A 30 20.32 0.10 14.99
CA GLU A 30 19.29 1.10 14.72
C GLU A 30 17.93 0.40 14.48
N PRO A 31 16.87 0.73 15.28
CA PRO A 31 15.54 0.17 15.08
C PRO A 31 15.02 0.50 13.68
N TYR A 32 14.52 -0.52 12.99
CA TYR A 32 14.14 -0.40 11.59
C TYR A 32 13.04 0.64 11.35
N ASP A 33 12.08 0.77 12.27
CA ASP A 33 11.02 1.79 12.17
C ASP A 33 11.58 3.22 12.31
N LYS A 34 12.63 3.46 13.14
CA LYS A 34 13.32 4.74 13.22
C LYS A 34 14.08 5.06 11.94
N PHE A 35 14.75 4.06 11.37
CA PHE A 35 15.41 4.17 10.07
C PHE A 35 14.43 4.58 8.96
N ILE A 36 13.28 3.92 8.85
CA ILE A 36 12.23 4.26 7.87
C ILE A 36 11.63 5.64 8.14
N ALA A 37 11.40 6.03 9.41
CA ALA A 37 10.94 7.36 9.76
C ALA A 37 11.91 8.45 9.29
N ARG A 38 13.23 8.24 9.44
CA ARG A 38 14.27 9.18 8.96
C ARG A 38 14.23 9.31 7.42
N ILE A 39 14.05 8.23 6.69
CA ILE A 39 13.92 8.24 5.22
C ILE A 39 12.75 9.12 4.78
N LYS A 40 11.62 9.08 5.47
CA LYS A 40 10.42 9.86 5.13
C LYS A 40 10.64 11.37 5.08
N HIS A 41 11.62 11.87 5.81
CA HIS A 41 11.93 13.32 5.88
C HIS A 41 12.80 13.80 4.71
N ASN A 42 13.30 12.89 3.86
CA ASN A 42 14.14 13.28 2.73
C ASN A 42 13.52 12.79 1.40
N PRO A 43 13.07 13.70 0.51
CA PRO A 43 12.38 13.34 -0.73
C PRO A 43 13.21 12.46 -1.67
N LEU A 44 14.54 12.65 -1.76
CA LEU A 44 15.40 11.80 -2.57
C LEU A 44 15.54 10.40 -1.99
N ALA A 45 15.66 10.28 -0.66
CA ALA A 45 15.70 8.99 0.02
C ALA A 45 14.37 8.23 -0.17
N VAL A 46 13.23 8.93 -0.11
CA VAL A 46 11.89 8.36 -0.40
C VAL A 46 11.79 7.89 -1.85
N ALA A 47 12.37 8.60 -2.80
CA ALA A 47 12.33 8.22 -4.22
C ALA A 47 13.15 6.94 -4.51
N VAL A 48 14.24 6.72 -3.77
CA VAL A 48 15.18 5.60 -4.00
C VAL A 48 14.81 4.35 -3.21
N LYS A 49 14.46 4.49 -1.92
CA LYS A 49 14.30 3.34 -1.02
C LYS A 49 13.22 2.34 -1.41
N PRO A 50 12.07 2.72 -2.00
CA PRO A 50 11.10 1.75 -2.49
C PRO A 50 11.65 0.78 -3.55
N ASN A 51 12.54 1.25 -4.44
CA ASN A 51 13.17 0.38 -5.44
C ASN A 51 14.08 -0.66 -4.78
N ASP A 52 14.92 -0.24 -3.82
CA ASP A 52 15.74 -1.16 -3.02
C ASP A 52 14.88 -2.18 -2.25
N LEU A 53 13.77 -1.74 -1.67
CA LEU A 53 12.84 -2.64 -0.99
C LEU A 53 12.19 -3.64 -1.95
N THR A 54 11.81 -3.20 -3.16
CA THR A 54 11.21 -4.06 -4.19
C THR A 54 12.20 -5.15 -4.62
N ASP A 55 13.46 -4.78 -4.87
CA ASP A 55 14.51 -5.74 -5.21
C ASP A 55 14.77 -6.74 -4.07
N ASN A 56 14.80 -6.27 -2.83
CA ASN A 56 14.99 -7.12 -1.65
C ASN A 56 13.77 -8.00 -1.32
N MET A 57 12.60 -7.71 -1.86
CA MET A 57 11.39 -8.54 -1.75
C MET A 57 11.21 -9.51 -2.92
N ASP A 58 12.09 -9.54 -3.89
CA ASP A 58 12.01 -10.47 -5.02
C ASP A 58 12.28 -11.90 -4.56
N ILE A 59 11.21 -12.63 -4.30
CA ILE A 59 11.25 -14.02 -3.82
C ILE A 59 11.82 -15.00 -4.85
N ARG A 60 11.86 -14.64 -6.14
CA ARG A 60 12.43 -15.47 -7.21
C ARG A 60 13.94 -15.73 -7.01
N ARG A 61 14.60 -14.90 -6.22
CA ARG A 61 16.01 -15.02 -5.86
C ARG A 61 16.28 -16.00 -4.72
N LEU A 62 15.23 -16.53 -4.09
CA LEU A 62 15.32 -17.46 -2.98
C LEU A 62 15.15 -18.91 -3.47
N PRO A 63 16.03 -19.85 -3.07
CA PRO A 63 15.86 -21.25 -3.43
C PRO A 63 14.66 -21.90 -2.71
N TYR A 64 14.31 -21.39 -1.54
CA TYR A 64 13.13 -21.76 -0.74
C TYR A 64 12.80 -20.62 0.21
N LEU A 65 11.59 -20.60 0.77
CA LEU A 65 11.11 -19.55 1.66
C LEU A 65 11.15 -20.03 3.11
N SER A 66 12.09 -19.52 3.90
CA SER A 66 12.19 -19.79 5.34
C SER A 66 11.32 -18.84 6.18
N ASP A 67 11.04 -19.20 7.44
CA ASP A 67 10.33 -18.32 8.39
C ASP A 67 11.06 -16.97 8.60
N LYS A 68 12.40 -16.99 8.54
CA LYS A 68 13.22 -15.79 8.61
C LYS A 68 12.97 -14.87 7.41
N ASP A 69 12.84 -15.45 6.21
CA ASP A 69 12.53 -14.70 5.00
C ASP A 69 11.12 -14.12 5.05
N VAL A 70 10.14 -14.87 5.53
CA VAL A 70 8.77 -14.39 5.74
C VAL A 70 8.74 -13.18 6.68
N LYS A 71 9.47 -13.23 7.81
CA LYS A 71 9.58 -12.09 8.74
C LYS A 71 10.24 -10.89 8.08
N ARG A 72 11.30 -11.10 7.29
CA ARG A 72 12.00 -10.06 6.53
C ARG A 72 11.09 -9.41 5.50
N LEU A 73 10.38 -10.21 4.70
CA LEU A 73 9.44 -9.74 3.68
C LEU A 73 8.29 -8.92 4.28
N LYS A 74 7.72 -9.37 5.40
CA LYS A 74 6.68 -8.60 6.12
C LYS A 74 7.20 -7.22 6.55
N LYS A 75 8.42 -7.16 7.09
CA LYS A 75 9.08 -5.92 7.50
C LYS A 75 9.29 -4.97 6.31
N TYR A 76 9.79 -5.47 5.19
CA TYR A 76 10.05 -4.68 3.99
C TYR A 76 8.76 -4.20 3.32
N LEU A 77 7.75 -5.06 3.24
CA LEU A 77 6.44 -4.68 2.71
C LEU A 77 5.78 -3.57 3.55
N LYS A 78 5.88 -3.64 4.89
CA LYS A 78 5.41 -2.56 5.79
C LYS A 78 6.13 -1.24 5.46
N ALA A 79 7.45 -1.26 5.34
CA ALA A 79 8.26 -0.09 5.02
C ALA A 79 7.94 0.48 3.64
N TYR A 80 7.82 -0.36 2.63
CA TYR A 80 7.42 0.03 1.27
C TYR A 80 6.09 0.80 1.27
N LYS A 81 5.07 0.24 1.92
CA LYS A 81 3.75 0.89 2.03
C LYS A 81 3.81 2.23 2.77
N GLN A 82 4.63 2.33 3.82
CA GLN A 82 4.84 3.58 4.55
C GLN A 82 5.50 4.67 3.71
N LEU A 83 6.44 4.31 2.82
CA LEU A 83 7.18 5.25 1.97
C LEU A 83 6.41 5.66 0.72
N THR A 84 5.65 4.74 0.12
CA THR A 84 4.90 4.99 -1.12
C THR A 84 3.49 5.54 -0.89
N GLY A 85 3.01 5.56 0.36
CA GLY A 85 1.63 5.90 0.66
C GLY A 85 0.61 4.88 0.13
N THR A 86 1.08 3.71 -0.34
CA THR A 86 0.19 2.65 -0.82
C THR A 86 -0.71 2.17 0.32
N PRO A 87 -2.04 2.26 0.22
CA PRO A 87 -2.93 1.86 1.29
C PRO A 87 -2.69 0.41 1.70
N THR A 88 -2.71 0.15 2.99
CA THR A 88 -2.68 -1.24 3.48
C THR A 88 -4.05 -1.84 3.21
N TYR A 89 -4.19 -2.45 2.04
CA TYR A 89 -5.44 -3.05 1.65
C TYR A 89 -5.48 -4.51 2.11
N SER A 90 -6.31 -4.80 3.10
CA SER A 90 -6.55 -6.15 3.57
C SER A 90 -8.00 -6.53 3.26
N VAL A 91 -8.20 -7.52 2.40
CA VAL A 91 -9.52 -8.11 2.13
C VAL A 91 -10.14 -8.60 3.45
N TYR A 92 -9.35 -9.23 4.31
CA TYR A 92 -9.78 -9.70 5.61
C TYR A 92 -10.28 -8.55 6.49
N ALA A 93 -9.48 -7.50 6.68
CA ALA A 93 -9.87 -6.33 7.48
C ALA A 93 -11.11 -5.63 6.89
N CYS A 94 -11.19 -5.53 5.56
CA CYS A 94 -12.36 -4.96 4.90
C CYS A 94 -13.63 -5.81 5.13
N ARG A 95 -13.52 -7.14 5.17
CA ARG A 95 -14.65 -8.05 5.40
C ARG A 95 -15.10 -8.09 6.85
N GLN A 96 -14.28 -7.66 7.80
CA GLN A 96 -14.74 -7.46 9.20
C GLN A 96 -15.78 -6.34 9.28
N GLU A 97 -15.61 -5.28 8.50
CA GLU A 97 -16.51 -4.15 8.45
C GLU A 97 -17.66 -4.34 7.42
N TYR A 98 -17.28 -4.90 6.25
CA TYR A 98 -18.18 -5.14 5.12
C TYR A 98 -18.10 -6.62 4.71
N PRO A 99 -18.89 -7.50 5.32
CA PRO A 99 -18.77 -8.97 5.10
C PRO A 99 -18.79 -9.41 3.65
N ASN A 100 -19.56 -8.75 2.80
CA ASN A 100 -19.69 -9.06 1.38
C ASN A 100 -18.70 -8.29 0.48
N ALA A 101 -17.70 -7.62 1.07
CA ALA A 101 -16.67 -6.95 0.27
C ALA A 101 -15.90 -7.95 -0.61
N PHE A 102 -15.72 -7.58 -1.89
CA PHE A 102 -15.02 -8.38 -2.92
C PHE A 102 -15.67 -9.71 -3.32
N LEU A 103 -16.84 -10.02 -2.81
CA LEU A 103 -17.62 -11.13 -3.37
C LEU A 103 -18.15 -10.73 -4.76
N PRO A 104 -18.31 -11.67 -5.70
CA PRO A 104 -18.95 -11.40 -6.99
C PRO A 104 -20.37 -10.87 -6.77
N TRP A 105 -20.87 -10.14 -7.72
CA TRP A 105 -22.27 -9.74 -7.80
C TRP A 105 -23.06 -10.82 -8.53
N SER A 106 -24.18 -11.26 -7.98
CA SER A 106 -25.11 -12.15 -8.66
C SER A 106 -26.12 -11.34 -9.48
N GLU A 107 -26.85 -12.01 -10.37
CA GLU A 107 -27.96 -11.40 -11.11
C GLU A 107 -29.09 -10.95 -10.16
N GLU A 108 -29.32 -11.68 -9.08
CA GLU A 108 -30.28 -11.34 -8.03
C GLU A 108 -29.84 -10.08 -7.25
N ASP A 109 -28.54 -9.95 -6.96
CA ASP A 109 -27.98 -8.75 -6.37
C ASP A 109 -28.21 -7.53 -7.26
N ASP A 110 -28.00 -7.67 -8.58
CA ASP A 110 -28.19 -6.59 -9.54
C ASP A 110 -29.66 -6.17 -9.63
N ALA A 111 -30.59 -7.12 -9.73
CA ALA A 111 -32.03 -6.85 -9.75
C ALA A 111 -32.50 -6.15 -8.47
N THR A 112 -31.98 -6.58 -7.31
CA THR A 112 -32.29 -5.95 -6.01
C THR A 112 -31.71 -4.53 -5.95
N LEU A 113 -30.49 -4.34 -6.43
CA LEU A 113 -29.82 -3.04 -6.49
C LEU A 113 -30.60 -2.05 -7.37
N GLU A 114 -31.03 -2.48 -8.55
CA GLU A 114 -31.82 -1.67 -9.49
C GLU A 114 -33.15 -1.25 -8.86
N LYS A 115 -33.84 -2.20 -8.21
CA LYS A 115 -35.09 -1.92 -7.51
C LYS A 115 -34.93 -0.88 -6.40
N MET A 116 -33.97 -1.08 -5.50
CA MET A 116 -33.72 -0.14 -4.39
C MET A 116 -33.35 1.24 -4.91
N TRP A 117 -32.55 1.31 -5.98
CA TRP A 117 -32.18 2.56 -6.63
C TRP A 117 -33.38 3.27 -7.25
N ALA A 118 -34.27 2.53 -7.94
CA ALA A 118 -35.49 3.08 -8.52
C ALA A 118 -36.49 3.58 -7.46
N GLU A 119 -36.52 2.96 -6.28
CA GLU A 119 -37.30 3.37 -5.12
C GLU A 119 -36.74 4.60 -4.41
N GLY A 120 -35.56 5.13 -4.85
CA GLY A 120 -34.93 6.34 -4.32
C GLY A 120 -34.04 6.13 -3.11
N ALA A 121 -33.63 4.89 -2.81
CA ALA A 121 -32.66 4.62 -1.75
C ALA A 121 -31.30 5.21 -2.11
N ASP A 122 -30.61 5.82 -1.13
CA ASP A 122 -29.26 6.32 -1.32
C ASP A 122 -28.20 5.21 -1.29
N ALA A 123 -26.97 5.53 -1.73
CA ALA A 123 -25.88 4.56 -1.81
C ALA A 123 -25.46 4.02 -0.43
N GLU A 124 -25.65 4.75 0.65
CA GLU A 124 -25.34 4.35 2.03
C GLU A 124 -26.34 3.31 2.53
N THR A 125 -27.62 3.56 2.33
CA THR A 125 -28.71 2.62 2.67
C THR A 125 -28.53 1.30 1.89
N ILE A 126 -28.28 1.39 0.58
CA ILE A 126 -28.04 0.22 -0.26
C ILE A 126 -26.77 -0.52 0.18
N ALA A 127 -25.69 0.19 0.52
CA ALA A 127 -24.45 -0.40 1.01
C ALA A 127 -24.65 -1.19 2.31
N THR A 128 -25.47 -0.68 3.20
CA THR A 128 -25.84 -1.36 4.44
C THR A 128 -26.60 -2.66 4.16
N HIS A 129 -27.58 -2.62 3.25
CA HIS A 129 -28.34 -3.81 2.81
C HIS A 129 -27.42 -4.90 2.25
N PHE A 130 -26.53 -4.54 1.33
CA PHE A 130 -25.60 -5.49 0.71
C PHE A 130 -24.36 -5.82 1.56
N LYS A 131 -24.18 -5.18 2.72
CA LYS A 131 -22.97 -5.30 3.55
C LYS A 131 -21.69 -5.06 2.76
N ARG A 132 -21.73 -4.04 1.91
CA ARG A 132 -20.63 -3.62 1.02
C ARG A 132 -20.31 -2.13 1.24
N LYS A 133 -19.13 -1.70 0.81
CA LYS A 133 -18.79 -0.26 0.86
C LYS A 133 -19.69 0.57 -0.08
N PRO A 134 -20.10 1.80 0.29
CA PRO A 134 -20.89 2.69 -0.56
C PRO A 134 -20.28 2.89 -1.94
N ARG A 135 -18.94 2.99 -2.01
CA ARG A 135 -18.20 3.08 -3.28
C ARG A 135 -18.43 1.85 -4.19
N ALA A 136 -18.59 0.67 -3.63
CA ALA A 136 -18.87 -0.55 -4.41
C ALA A 136 -20.26 -0.47 -5.06
N ILE A 137 -21.25 0.07 -4.36
CA ILE A 137 -22.61 0.32 -4.86
C ILE A 137 -22.53 1.31 -6.02
N THR A 138 -21.94 2.48 -5.82
CA THR A 138 -21.81 3.51 -6.87
C THR A 138 -21.08 2.96 -8.11
N THR A 139 -20.05 2.14 -7.91
CA THR A 139 -19.32 1.51 -9.02
C THR A 139 -20.20 0.52 -9.78
N ARG A 140 -21.04 -0.28 -9.07
CA ARG A 140 -21.93 -1.25 -9.69
C ARG A 140 -23.05 -0.57 -10.45
N LEU A 141 -23.69 0.47 -9.86
CA LEU A 141 -24.70 1.28 -10.53
C LEU A 141 -24.20 1.90 -11.84
N LYS A 142 -22.94 2.39 -11.84
CA LYS A 142 -22.30 2.89 -13.08
C LYS A 142 -22.13 1.79 -14.14
N ARG A 143 -21.78 0.58 -13.72
CA ARG A 143 -21.65 -0.58 -14.64
C ARG A 143 -22.99 -0.99 -15.25
N LEU A 144 -24.06 -0.89 -14.47
CA LEU A 144 -25.43 -1.17 -14.91
C LEU A 144 -26.04 0.00 -15.71
N GLY A 145 -25.33 1.13 -15.86
CA GLY A 145 -25.80 2.29 -16.61
C GLY A 145 -26.85 3.14 -15.88
N LEU A 146 -27.07 2.92 -14.60
CA LEU A 146 -28.10 3.58 -13.80
C LEU A 146 -27.67 4.96 -13.27
N VAL A 147 -26.37 5.25 -13.30
CA VAL A 147 -25.78 6.56 -12.93
C VAL A 147 -24.83 7.00 -14.02
N ARG A 148 -24.98 8.23 -14.52
CA ARG A 148 -24.06 8.83 -15.49
C ARG A 148 -22.66 9.06 -14.87
N LYS A 149 -21.63 8.97 -15.71
CA LYS A 149 -20.24 9.28 -15.34
C LYS A 149 -20.08 10.70 -14.84
#